data_fd6dd2c50a932961048f6780c6f214f4
#
_entry.id   fd6dd2c50a932961048f6780c6f214f4
#
_cell.length_a   1.000
_cell.length_b   1.000
_cell.length_c   1.000
_cell.angle_alpha   90.00
_cell.angle_beta   90.00
_cell.angle_gamma   90.00
#
_symmetry.space_group_name_H-M   'P 1'
#
loop_
_entity.id
_entity.type
_entity.pdbx_description
1 polymer ?
#
loop_
_entity_poly.entity_id
_entity_poly.type
_entity_poly.pdbx_seq_one_letter_code
_entity_poly.pdbx_strand_id
1 'polypeptide(L)'
;MAEPAASTDRDLDSIRDARTLARRAKIAQTRLAELTQDQIDRIVDAAAAAAADQAEPFARMAVEETGYGNVADKVRKNLFAAETIHRFIRPMRTVGVIARHDTERVVEIAEPFGVVAAV
;
A
#
# COMPACT_ATOMS: atom_id res chain seq x y z
N MET A 1 3.99 26.67 -40.62
CA MET A 1 3.48 27.17 -39.33
C MET A 1 3.56 25.99 -38.36
N ALA A 2 4.48 26.02 -37.42
CA ALA A 2 4.62 24.96 -36.40
C ALA A 2 3.52 25.24 -35.34
N GLU A 3 2.73 24.20 -35.06
CA GLU A 3 1.75 24.19 -33.99
C GLU A 3 2.45 24.35 -32.63
N PRO A 4 2.06 25.25 -31.72
CA PRO A 4 2.72 25.40 -30.44
C PRO A 4 2.50 24.12 -29.65
N ALA A 5 3.60 23.47 -29.22
CA ALA A 5 3.55 22.34 -28.31
C ALA A 5 2.78 22.76 -27.06
N ALA A 6 1.69 22.05 -26.75
CA ALA A 6 0.91 22.28 -25.55
C ALA A 6 1.83 22.15 -24.34
N SER A 7 2.05 23.24 -23.63
CA SER A 7 2.76 23.26 -22.35
C SER A 7 1.90 22.47 -21.37
N THR A 8 2.30 21.23 -21.07
CA THR A 8 1.63 20.43 -20.04
C THR A 8 1.96 21.05 -18.69
N ASP A 9 0.95 21.62 -18.05
CA ASP A 9 1.08 22.14 -16.68
C ASP A 9 1.20 20.93 -15.72
N ARG A 10 2.42 20.59 -15.37
CA ARG A 10 2.75 19.44 -14.51
C ARG A 10 2.04 19.48 -13.17
N ASP A 11 1.82 20.67 -12.62
CA ASP A 11 1.17 20.82 -11.32
C ASP A 11 -0.32 20.46 -11.41
N LEU A 12 -0.99 20.90 -12.45
CA LEU A 12 -2.40 20.56 -12.70
C LEU A 12 -2.56 19.06 -13.00
N ASP A 13 -1.65 18.46 -13.75
CA ASP A 13 -1.66 17.02 -14.01
C ASP A 13 -1.44 16.23 -12.71
N SER A 14 -0.48 16.60 -11.87
CA SER A 14 -0.23 15.97 -10.58
C SER A 14 -1.45 16.07 -9.66
N ILE A 15 -2.10 17.22 -9.59
CA ILE A 15 -3.35 17.42 -8.81
C ILE A 15 -4.47 16.53 -9.33
N ARG A 16 -4.64 16.45 -10.65
CA ARG A 16 -5.66 15.60 -11.29
C ARG A 16 -5.42 14.13 -10.97
N ASP A 17 -4.19 13.68 -11.07
CA ASP A 17 -3.80 12.28 -10.81
C ASP A 17 -4.00 11.91 -9.33
N ALA A 18 -3.58 12.77 -8.41
CA ALA A 18 -3.80 12.59 -6.98
C ALA A 18 -5.30 12.47 -6.65
N ARG A 19 -6.14 13.36 -7.21
CA ARG A 19 -7.60 13.31 -7.03
C ARG A 19 -8.21 12.03 -7.61
N THR A 20 -7.71 11.59 -8.75
CA THR A 20 -8.20 10.37 -9.42
C THR A 20 -7.84 9.13 -8.58
N LEU A 21 -6.61 9.04 -8.10
CA LEU A 21 -6.16 7.97 -7.21
C LEU A 21 -6.97 7.94 -5.90
N ALA A 22 -7.17 9.08 -5.26
CA ALA A 22 -7.96 9.18 -4.04
C ALA A 22 -9.42 8.71 -4.23
N ARG A 23 -10.07 9.08 -5.34
CA ARG A 23 -11.42 8.62 -5.66
C ARG A 23 -11.48 7.11 -5.90
N ARG A 24 -10.53 6.56 -6.67
CA ARG A 24 -10.43 5.12 -6.93
C ARG A 24 -10.18 4.34 -5.63
N ALA A 25 -9.28 4.83 -4.79
CA ALA A 25 -8.98 4.24 -3.50
C ALA A 25 -10.20 4.25 -2.57
N LYS A 26 -10.99 5.34 -2.57
CA LYS A 26 -12.24 5.42 -1.77
C LYS A 26 -13.27 4.38 -2.21
N ILE A 27 -13.45 4.18 -3.52
CA ILE A 27 -14.35 3.14 -4.05
C ILE A 27 -13.85 1.75 -3.67
N ALA A 28 -12.54 1.51 -3.81
CA ALA A 28 -11.91 0.22 -3.43
C ALA A 28 -12.04 -0.05 -1.93
N GLN A 29 -11.87 0.96 -1.09
CA GLN A 29 -12.00 0.86 0.36
C GLN A 29 -13.40 0.41 0.79
N THR A 30 -14.46 0.89 0.14
CA THR A 30 -15.83 0.45 0.43
C THR A 30 -16.00 -1.05 0.16
N ARG A 31 -15.43 -1.56 -0.94
CA ARG A 31 -15.43 -3.00 -1.26
C ARG A 31 -14.56 -3.82 -0.32
N LEU A 32 -13.40 -3.26 0.08
CA LEU A 32 -12.49 -3.91 1.02
C LEU A 32 -13.15 -4.19 2.37
N ALA A 33 -14.01 -3.30 2.84
CA ALA A 33 -14.71 -3.44 4.11
C ALA A 33 -15.68 -4.64 4.16
N GLU A 34 -16.07 -5.17 3.00
CA GLU A 34 -16.98 -6.33 2.88
C GLU A 34 -16.23 -7.67 2.78
N LEU A 35 -14.89 -7.67 2.69
CA LEU A 35 -14.09 -8.87 2.49
C LEU A 35 -13.87 -9.63 3.79
N THR A 36 -13.81 -10.96 3.65
CA THR A 36 -13.42 -11.87 4.74
C THR A 36 -11.92 -11.82 5.02
N GLN A 37 -11.49 -12.33 6.18
CA GLN A 37 -10.06 -12.45 6.51
C GLN A 37 -9.28 -13.19 5.42
N ASP A 38 -9.81 -14.34 4.95
CA ASP A 38 -9.14 -15.13 3.91
C ASP A 38 -8.98 -14.38 2.59
N GLN A 39 -9.92 -13.50 2.26
CA GLN A 39 -9.84 -12.66 1.06
C GLN A 39 -8.79 -11.56 1.23
N ILE A 40 -8.78 -10.90 2.39
CA ILE A 40 -7.76 -9.90 2.74
C ILE A 40 -6.37 -10.54 2.74
N ASP A 41 -6.23 -11.69 3.37
CA ASP A 41 -4.95 -12.41 3.43
C ASP A 41 -4.39 -12.72 2.04
N ARG A 42 -5.24 -13.20 1.12
CA ARG A 42 -4.81 -13.43 -0.28
C ARG A 42 -4.37 -12.15 -0.99
N ILE A 43 -5.04 -11.02 -0.73
CA ILE A 43 -4.65 -9.73 -1.30
C ILE A 43 -3.28 -9.31 -0.76
N VAL A 44 -3.08 -9.42 0.54
CA VAL A 44 -1.82 -9.04 1.21
C VAL A 44 -0.68 -9.95 0.77
N ASP A 45 -0.92 -11.27 0.69
CA ASP A 45 0.07 -12.25 0.19
C ASP A 45 0.50 -11.92 -1.25
N ALA A 46 -0.46 -11.62 -2.13
CA ALA A 46 -0.18 -11.25 -3.51
C ALA A 46 0.59 -9.91 -3.62
N ALA A 47 0.22 -8.92 -2.81
CA ALA A 47 0.92 -7.64 -2.77
C ALA A 47 2.36 -7.78 -2.24
N ALA A 48 2.56 -8.59 -1.21
CA ALA A 48 3.89 -8.86 -0.65
C ALA A 48 4.79 -9.57 -1.67
N ALA A 49 4.27 -10.59 -2.36
CA ALA A 49 5.00 -11.29 -3.41
C ALA A 49 5.40 -10.34 -4.55
N ALA A 50 4.46 -9.55 -5.05
CA ALA A 50 4.74 -8.56 -6.11
C ALA A 50 5.77 -7.51 -5.66
N ALA A 51 5.74 -7.07 -4.40
CA ALA A 51 6.71 -6.13 -3.85
C ALA A 51 8.11 -6.76 -3.73
N ALA A 52 8.20 -8.04 -3.35
CA ALA A 52 9.47 -8.77 -3.29
C ALA A 52 10.09 -8.92 -4.68
N ASP A 53 9.28 -9.32 -5.69
CA ASP A 53 9.73 -9.45 -7.07
C ASP A 53 10.24 -8.12 -7.67
N GLN A 54 9.71 -6.99 -7.22
CA GLN A 54 10.08 -5.65 -7.66
C GLN A 54 11.09 -4.95 -6.72
N ALA A 55 11.67 -5.66 -5.75
CA ALA A 55 12.55 -5.06 -4.75
C ALA A 55 13.76 -4.34 -5.37
N GLU A 56 14.43 -4.95 -6.35
CA GLU A 56 15.58 -4.34 -7.02
C GLU A 56 15.19 -3.21 -7.99
N PRO A 57 14.23 -3.36 -8.91
CA PRO A 57 13.77 -2.27 -9.77
C PRO A 57 13.35 -1.02 -8.96
N PHE A 58 12.58 -1.18 -7.90
CA PHE A 58 12.16 -0.05 -7.05
C PHE A 58 13.33 0.58 -6.29
N ALA A 59 14.31 -0.22 -5.86
CA ALA A 59 15.50 0.32 -5.20
C ALA A 59 16.33 1.19 -6.16
N ARG A 60 16.50 0.77 -7.42
CA ARG A 60 17.18 1.55 -8.46
C ARG A 60 16.45 2.86 -8.74
N MET A 61 15.14 2.80 -9.03
CA MET A 61 14.31 3.98 -9.26
C MET A 61 14.42 4.99 -8.11
N ALA A 62 14.34 4.52 -6.86
CA ALA A 62 14.40 5.38 -5.69
C ALA A 62 15.75 6.06 -5.53
N VAL A 63 16.87 5.42 -5.87
CA VAL A 63 18.21 6.04 -5.85
C VAL A 63 18.35 7.03 -6.99
N GLU A 64 17.90 6.68 -8.19
CA GLU A 64 17.97 7.54 -9.37
C GLU A 64 17.15 8.82 -9.18
N GLU A 65 15.93 8.70 -8.64
CA GLU A 65 15.02 9.83 -8.43
C GLU A 65 15.46 10.75 -7.30
N THR A 66 15.95 10.20 -6.20
CA THR A 66 16.21 10.96 -4.96
C THR A 66 17.69 11.29 -4.73
N GLY A 67 18.60 10.52 -5.31
CA GLY A 67 20.03 10.59 -5.02
C GLY A 67 20.42 10.09 -3.62
N TYR A 68 19.47 9.55 -2.83
CA TYR A 68 19.72 9.13 -1.45
C TYR A 68 19.91 7.62 -1.30
N GLY A 69 20.93 7.25 -0.52
CA GLY A 69 21.25 5.86 -0.18
C GLY A 69 21.93 5.12 -1.33
N ASN A 70 21.94 3.81 -1.23
CA ASN A 70 22.47 2.93 -2.27
C ASN A 70 21.48 1.82 -2.60
N VAL A 71 21.61 1.25 -3.79
CA VAL A 71 20.68 0.25 -4.32
C VAL A 71 20.66 -1.01 -3.43
N ALA A 72 21.82 -1.50 -2.98
CA ALA A 72 21.91 -2.74 -2.22
C ALA A 72 21.16 -2.67 -0.88
N ASP A 73 21.30 -1.56 -0.15
CA ASP A 73 20.59 -1.36 1.11
C ASP A 73 19.09 -1.13 0.91
N LYS A 74 18.72 -0.43 -0.17
CA LYS A 74 17.29 -0.26 -0.52
C LYS A 74 16.63 -1.58 -0.92
N VAL A 75 17.34 -2.49 -1.61
CA VAL A 75 16.85 -3.85 -1.88
C VAL A 75 16.61 -4.60 -0.57
N ARG A 76 17.58 -4.59 0.35
CA ARG A 76 17.42 -5.23 1.68
C ARG A 76 16.23 -4.66 2.44
N LYS A 77 16.06 -3.34 2.43
CA LYS A 77 14.91 -2.68 3.06
C LYS A 77 13.59 -3.12 2.44
N ASN A 78 13.50 -3.17 1.11
CA ASN A 78 12.31 -3.60 0.39
C ASN A 78 11.96 -5.06 0.70
N LEU A 79 12.94 -5.97 0.66
CA LEU A 79 12.75 -7.38 1.02
C LEU A 79 12.40 -7.56 2.50
N PHE A 80 12.99 -6.78 3.40
CA PHE A 80 12.63 -6.81 4.82
C PHE A 80 11.13 -6.50 5.00
N ALA A 81 10.62 -5.47 4.32
CA ALA A 81 9.20 -5.13 4.38
C ALA A 81 8.30 -6.20 3.72
N ALA A 82 8.66 -6.62 2.51
CA ALA A 82 7.84 -7.53 1.72
C ALA A 82 7.84 -8.99 2.24
N GLU A 83 8.91 -9.44 2.90
CA GLU A 83 9.04 -10.81 3.37
C GLU A 83 8.99 -10.91 4.90
N THR A 84 9.85 -10.18 5.61
CA THR A 84 10.00 -10.34 7.05
C THR A 84 8.84 -9.74 7.81
N ILE A 85 8.46 -8.50 7.50
CA ILE A 85 7.30 -7.86 8.13
C ILE A 85 6.02 -8.56 7.71
N HIS A 86 5.87 -8.91 6.43
CA HIS A 86 4.72 -9.68 5.94
C HIS A 86 4.56 -10.99 6.73
N ARG A 87 5.61 -11.79 6.88
CA ARG A 87 5.57 -13.04 7.66
C ARG A 87 5.16 -12.81 9.11
N PHE A 88 5.60 -11.71 9.72
CA PHE A 88 5.24 -11.35 11.09
C PHE A 88 3.76 -10.99 11.24
N ILE A 89 3.22 -10.20 10.31
CA ILE A 89 1.82 -9.74 10.39
C ILE A 89 0.82 -10.77 9.85
N ARG A 90 1.26 -11.71 9.01
CA ARG A 90 0.39 -12.67 8.32
C ARG A 90 -0.55 -13.46 9.23
N PRO A 91 -0.17 -13.92 10.44
CA PRO A 91 -1.07 -14.62 11.35
C PRO A 91 -2.05 -13.70 12.09
N MET A 92 -1.93 -12.39 11.98
CA MET A 92 -2.77 -11.45 12.71
C MET A 92 -4.17 -11.38 12.11
N ARG A 93 -5.18 -11.39 12.97
CA ARG A 93 -6.55 -11.13 12.53
C ARG A 93 -6.76 -9.63 12.38
N THR A 94 -7.29 -9.24 11.23
CA THR A 94 -7.47 -7.82 10.84
C THR A 94 -8.91 -7.52 10.42
N VAL A 95 -9.82 -8.50 10.52
CA VAL A 95 -11.22 -8.36 10.11
C VAL A 95 -12.14 -9.02 11.13
N GLY A 96 -13.18 -8.30 11.52
CA GLY A 96 -14.23 -8.78 12.42
C GLY A 96 -13.74 -8.89 13.88
N VAL A 97 -14.35 -9.77 14.64
CA VAL A 97 -14.02 -9.93 16.07
C VAL A 97 -12.62 -10.53 16.21
N ILE A 98 -11.71 -9.78 16.85
CA ILE A 98 -10.31 -10.17 17.08
C ILE A 98 -10.04 -10.62 18.51
N ALA A 99 -10.78 -10.11 19.49
CA ALA A 99 -10.72 -10.55 20.89
C ALA A 99 -12.06 -10.41 21.60
N ARG A 100 -12.27 -11.20 22.65
CA ARG A 100 -13.39 -11.11 23.61
C ARG A 100 -12.85 -11.13 25.01
N HIS A 101 -13.25 -10.16 25.80
CA HIS A 101 -12.90 -10.02 27.21
C HIS A 101 -14.18 -10.15 28.02
N ASP A 102 -14.56 -11.40 28.35
CA ASP A 102 -15.87 -11.69 28.96
C ASP A 102 -16.02 -11.07 30.35
N THR A 103 -14.93 -10.98 31.12
CA THR A 103 -14.91 -10.35 32.45
C THR A 103 -15.27 -8.87 32.38
N GLU A 104 -14.70 -8.15 31.40
CA GLU A 104 -14.91 -6.72 31.18
C GLU A 104 -16.13 -6.46 30.27
N ARG A 105 -16.72 -7.51 29.67
CA ARG A 105 -17.81 -7.42 28.70
C ARG A 105 -17.43 -6.58 27.48
N VAL A 106 -16.17 -6.66 27.04
CA VAL A 106 -15.63 -5.95 25.89
C VAL A 106 -15.40 -6.91 24.73
N VAL A 107 -15.73 -6.46 23.53
CA VAL A 107 -15.42 -7.15 22.27
C VAL A 107 -14.58 -6.21 21.41
N GLU A 108 -13.40 -6.68 20.99
CA GLU A 108 -12.54 -5.94 20.07
C GLU A 108 -12.89 -6.37 18.63
N ILE A 109 -13.16 -5.39 17.79
CA ILE A 109 -13.50 -5.59 16.38
C ILE A 109 -12.49 -4.84 15.53
N ALA A 110 -11.85 -5.54 14.60
CA ALA A 110 -10.98 -4.94 13.60
C ALA A 110 -11.79 -4.45 12.40
N GLU A 111 -11.58 -3.20 12.05
CA GLU A 111 -12.20 -2.52 10.92
C GLU A 111 -11.12 -1.89 10.04
N PRO A 112 -11.36 -1.75 8.71
CA PRO A 112 -10.43 -1.04 7.84
C PRO A 112 -10.23 0.41 8.30
N PHE A 113 -8.97 0.84 8.40
CA PHE A 113 -8.63 2.22 8.83
C PHE A 113 -9.13 3.28 7.84
N GLY A 114 -9.18 2.94 6.55
CA GLY A 114 -9.61 3.82 5.49
C GLY A 114 -8.58 3.94 4.36
N VAL A 115 -8.63 5.05 3.64
CA VAL A 115 -7.65 5.35 2.59
C VAL A 115 -6.43 6.01 3.21
N VAL A 116 -5.26 5.45 2.95
CA VAL A 116 -3.97 5.96 3.41
C VAL A 116 -3.19 6.49 2.21
N ALA A 117 -2.63 7.68 2.34
CA ALA A 117 -1.64 8.22 1.42
C ALA A 117 -0.24 7.93 1.99
N ALA A 118 0.59 7.24 1.21
CA ALA A 118 1.99 6.99 1.54
C ALA A 118 2.87 7.82 0.59
N VAL A 119 3.85 8.54 1.14
CA VAL A 119 4.81 9.38 0.43
C VAL A 119 6.22 8.97 0.81
#